data_37bed0bfd5ad5a51db263682f08052e2
#
_entry.id   37bed0bfd5ad5a51db263682f08052e2
#
_cell.length_a   1.000
_cell.length_b   1.000
_cell.length_c   1.000
_cell.angle_alpha   90.00
_cell.angle_beta   90.00
_cell.angle_gamma   90.00
#
_symmetry.space_group_name_H-M   'P 1'
#
loop_
_entity.id
_entity.type
_entity.pdbx_description
1 polymer ?
#
loop_
_entity_poly.entity_id
_entity_poly.type
_entity_poly.pdbx_seq_one_letter_code
_entity_poly.pdbx_strand_id
1 'polypeptide(L)'
;SAILGINDQVSTIDGAFDFMRKSFNPYYSSHPVSYDLKEADEVVFFGHSLGDNDYHYFQPFFRRQCEEDLELKEKRTITIFTYNENSRMEIMRTLHKMNGGKTSLLFQNNELNIFCTGDSRLEESPSFRKWYSDRITEIQRVRTQQFFDDIAKY
;
A
#
# COMPACT_ATOMS: atom_id res chain seq x y z
N SER A 1 14.96 7.75 -6.01
CA SER A 1 15.04 7.73 -7.50
C SER A 1 14.09 6.66 -8.03
N ALA A 2 13.35 6.97 -9.10
CA ALA A 2 12.50 5.98 -9.75
C ALA A 2 13.38 4.93 -10.46
N ILE A 3 13.12 3.66 -10.20
CA ILE A 3 13.77 2.56 -10.90
C ILE A 3 12.82 2.11 -12.00
N LEU A 4 13.24 2.32 -13.25
CA LEU A 4 12.54 1.84 -14.43
C LEU A 4 13.03 0.44 -14.78
N GLY A 5 12.11 -0.47 -15.04
CA GLY A 5 12.42 -1.84 -15.43
C GLY A 5 11.19 -2.63 -15.79
N ILE A 6 11.41 -3.78 -16.40
CA ILE A 6 10.33 -4.74 -16.68
C ILE A 6 10.08 -5.63 -15.45
N ASN A 7 8.91 -6.25 -15.43
CA ASN A 7 8.55 -7.21 -14.39
C ASN A 7 9.53 -8.41 -14.39
N ASP A 8 10.02 -8.78 -13.20
CA ASP A 8 10.93 -9.91 -13.02
C ASP A 8 10.34 -11.27 -13.42
N GLN A 9 9.01 -11.37 -13.47
CA GLN A 9 8.29 -12.58 -13.89
C GLN A 9 8.08 -12.69 -15.41
N VAL A 10 8.40 -11.65 -16.17
CA VAL A 10 8.32 -11.73 -17.64
C VAL A 10 9.39 -12.69 -18.15
N SER A 11 8.97 -13.82 -18.74
CA SER A 11 9.87 -14.73 -19.43
C SER A 11 10.43 -14.01 -20.66
N THR A 12 11.72 -13.70 -20.61
CA THR A 12 12.46 -13.25 -21.80
C THR A 12 12.96 -14.48 -22.53
N ILE A 13 12.63 -14.60 -23.81
CA ILE A 13 12.87 -15.82 -24.62
C ILE A 13 14.35 -16.21 -24.65
N ASP A 14 15.29 -15.28 -24.42
CA ASP A 14 16.74 -15.54 -24.53
C ASP A 14 17.58 -15.04 -23.35
N GLY A 15 16.99 -14.55 -22.27
CA GLY A 15 17.76 -13.89 -21.20
C GLY A 15 18.47 -12.59 -21.63
N ALA A 16 18.41 -12.25 -22.93
CA ALA A 16 19.09 -11.08 -23.50
C ALA A 16 18.67 -9.74 -22.90
N PHE A 17 17.46 -9.68 -22.34
CA PHE A 17 16.87 -8.50 -21.72
C PHE A 17 16.80 -8.57 -20.19
N ASP A 18 17.46 -9.56 -19.58
CA ASP A 18 17.43 -9.71 -18.12
C ASP A 18 17.98 -8.47 -17.40
N PHE A 19 18.94 -7.74 -18.01
CA PHE A 19 19.44 -6.48 -17.49
C PHE A 19 18.35 -5.40 -17.31
N MET A 20 17.22 -5.52 -17.99
CA MET A 20 16.08 -4.61 -17.85
C MET A 20 15.18 -4.96 -16.66
N ARG A 21 15.35 -6.10 -16.05
CA ARG A 21 14.59 -6.49 -14.85
C ARG A 21 14.99 -5.62 -13.66
N LYS A 22 14.03 -5.28 -12.83
CA LYS A 22 14.27 -4.46 -11.62
C LYS A 22 15.33 -5.11 -10.72
N SER A 23 15.27 -6.43 -10.55
CA SER A 23 16.21 -7.20 -9.70
C SER A 23 17.68 -7.14 -10.16
N PHE A 24 17.94 -6.89 -11.44
CA PHE A 24 19.28 -6.72 -12.01
C PHE A 24 19.81 -5.28 -11.92
N ASN A 25 18.98 -4.34 -11.48
CA ASN A 25 19.44 -2.96 -11.31
C ASN A 25 20.26 -2.83 -10.02
N PRO A 26 21.55 -2.41 -10.07
CA PRO A 26 22.40 -2.30 -8.89
C PRO A 26 21.90 -1.26 -7.86
N TYR A 27 21.01 -0.37 -8.26
CA TYR A 27 20.37 0.61 -7.38
C TYR A 27 19.01 0.14 -6.86
N TYR A 28 18.58 -1.07 -7.24
CA TYR A 28 17.36 -1.66 -6.70
C TYR A 28 17.64 -2.12 -5.27
N SER A 29 17.04 -1.41 -4.32
CA SER A 29 17.09 -1.84 -2.92
C SER A 29 16.27 -3.12 -2.78
N SER A 30 16.91 -4.18 -2.36
CA SER A 30 16.26 -5.45 -2.04
C SER A 30 15.56 -5.43 -0.68
N HIS A 31 15.40 -4.23 -0.06
CA HIS A 31 14.60 -4.15 1.15
C HIS A 31 13.19 -4.63 0.81
N PRO A 32 12.77 -5.77 1.33
CA PRO A 32 11.54 -6.38 0.85
C PRO A 32 10.35 -5.55 1.33
N VAL A 33 9.61 -4.97 0.40
CA VAL A 33 8.30 -4.32 0.67
C VAL A 33 7.43 -5.19 1.57
N SER A 34 7.55 -6.52 1.44
CA SER A 34 6.86 -7.49 2.28
C SER A 34 7.20 -7.36 3.77
N TYR A 35 8.42 -6.96 4.12
CA TYR A 35 8.81 -6.72 5.51
C TYR A 35 8.11 -5.46 6.05
N ASP A 36 8.18 -4.36 5.31
CA ASP A 36 7.53 -3.11 5.70
C ASP A 36 6.03 -3.27 5.86
N LEU A 37 5.38 -3.97 4.92
CA LEU A 37 3.95 -4.29 4.99
C LEU A 37 3.58 -5.14 6.21
N LYS A 38 4.48 -6.01 6.66
CA LYS A 38 4.26 -6.86 7.83
C LYS A 38 4.38 -6.07 9.13
N GLU A 39 5.30 -5.12 9.21
CA GLU A 39 5.58 -4.34 10.43
C GLU A 39 4.70 -3.08 10.56
N ALA A 40 4.17 -2.57 9.44
CA ALA A 40 3.38 -1.34 9.45
C ALA A 40 1.99 -1.55 10.05
N ASP A 41 1.58 -0.69 10.99
CA ASP A 41 0.20 -0.66 11.50
C ASP A 41 -0.76 -0.05 10.49
N GLU A 42 -0.27 0.82 9.63
CA GLU A 42 -1.02 1.44 8.55
C GLU A 42 -0.25 1.39 7.23
N VAL A 43 -0.99 1.08 6.17
CA VAL A 43 -0.49 1.03 4.81
C VAL A 43 -1.29 1.97 3.92
N VAL A 44 -0.61 2.91 3.26
CA VAL A 44 -1.23 3.86 2.34
C VAL A 44 -0.74 3.62 0.91
N PHE A 45 -1.66 3.33 0.00
CA PHE A 45 -1.39 3.24 -1.44
C PHE A 45 -1.84 4.53 -2.12
N PHE A 46 -0.91 5.26 -2.69
CA PHE A 46 -1.19 6.48 -3.43
C PHE A 46 -0.59 6.40 -4.84
N GLY A 47 -1.42 6.61 -5.86
CA GLY A 47 -0.99 6.57 -7.26
C GLY A 47 -0.53 5.19 -7.74
N HIS A 48 -0.95 4.11 -7.06
CA HIS A 48 -0.55 2.74 -7.36
C HIS A 48 -1.76 1.93 -7.84
N SER A 49 -1.60 1.22 -8.97
CA SER A 49 -2.67 0.40 -9.56
C SER A 49 -2.83 -0.97 -8.91
N LEU A 50 -1.85 -1.42 -8.12
CA LEU A 50 -1.72 -2.80 -7.62
C LEU A 50 -1.78 -3.85 -8.76
N GLY A 51 -1.40 -3.42 -9.98
CA GLY A 51 -1.51 -4.21 -11.19
C GLY A 51 -0.50 -5.35 -11.30
N ASP A 52 -0.53 -6.04 -12.44
CA ASP A 52 0.21 -7.29 -12.66
C ASP A 52 1.73 -7.18 -12.45
N ASN A 53 2.33 -6.01 -12.71
CA ASN A 53 3.76 -5.82 -12.54
C ASN A 53 4.23 -5.90 -11.08
N ASP A 54 3.39 -5.48 -10.16
CA ASP A 54 3.73 -5.42 -8.74
C ASP A 54 2.87 -6.36 -7.89
N TYR A 55 2.00 -7.14 -8.54
CA TYR A 55 1.06 -8.06 -7.92
C TYR A 55 1.70 -8.99 -6.89
N HIS A 56 2.85 -9.57 -7.23
CA HIS A 56 3.55 -10.53 -6.39
C HIS A 56 4.15 -9.94 -5.11
N TYR A 57 4.38 -8.62 -5.06
CA TYR A 57 4.85 -7.95 -3.83
C TYR A 57 3.72 -7.79 -2.82
N PHE A 58 2.51 -7.54 -3.30
CA PHE A 58 1.36 -7.19 -2.45
C PHE A 58 0.42 -8.36 -2.18
N GLN A 59 0.37 -9.36 -3.07
CA GLN A 59 -0.52 -10.50 -2.92
C GLN A 59 -0.35 -11.24 -1.58
N PRO A 60 0.86 -11.55 -1.08
CA PRO A 60 1.01 -12.24 0.19
C PRO A 60 0.42 -11.45 1.36
N PHE A 61 0.60 -10.13 1.35
CA PHE A 61 0.02 -9.23 2.35
C PHE A 61 -1.50 -9.28 2.32
N PHE A 62 -2.13 -8.96 1.18
CA PHE A 62 -3.59 -8.97 1.08
C PHE A 62 -4.21 -10.35 1.33
N ARG A 63 -3.51 -11.42 0.99
CA ARG A 63 -3.95 -12.77 1.31
C ARG A 63 -3.95 -13.02 2.81
N ARG A 64 -2.88 -12.65 3.53
CA ARG A 64 -2.80 -12.78 4.99
C ARG A 64 -3.90 -11.98 5.69
N GLN A 65 -4.17 -10.75 5.23
CA GLN A 65 -5.22 -9.90 5.80
C GLN A 65 -6.65 -10.45 5.63
N CYS A 66 -6.83 -11.51 4.85
CA CYS A 66 -8.11 -12.20 4.62
C CYS A 66 -8.18 -13.59 5.28
N GLU A 67 -7.26 -13.94 6.15
CA GLU A 67 -7.32 -15.22 6.88
C GLU A 67 -8.27 -15.12 8.08
N GLU A 68 -8.92 -16.24 8.40
CA GLU A 68 -9.87 -16.31 9.52
C GLU A 68 -9.16 -16.26 10.88
N ASP A 69 -7.90 -16.70 10.91
CA ASP A 69 -7.05 -16.75 12.10
C ASP A 69 -6.20 -15.49 12.30
N LEU A 70 -6.53 -14.38 11.62
CA LEU A 70 -5.77 -13.13 11.74
C LEU A 70 -5.82 -12.60 13.17
N GLU A 71 -4.64 -12.49 13.79
CA GLU A 71 -4.53 -11.97 15.15
C GLU A 71 -4.82 -10.46 15.20
N LEU A 72 -5.30 -9.96 16.34
CA LEU A 72 -5.62 -8.53 16.52
C LEU A 72 -4.43 -7.60 16.21
N LYS A 73 -3.21 -8.01 16.57
CA LYS A 73 -1.98 -7.26 16.29
C LYS A 73 -1.60 -7.22 14.80
N GLU A 74 -2.18 -8.09 13.99
CA GLU A 74 -1.96 -8.16 12.54
C GLU A 74 -2.99 -7.36 11.75
N LYS A 75 -4.07 -6.89 12.40
CA LYS A 75 -5.06 -6.03 11.77
C LYS A 75 -4.43 -4.69 11.39
N ARG A 76 -4.80 -4.17 10.23
CA ARG A 76 -4.19 -2.97 9.64
C ARG A 76 -5.24 -1.93 9.29
N THR A 77 -4.83 -0.68 9.32
CA THR A 77 -5.51 0.38 8.57
C THR A 77 -4.93 0.43 7.17
N ILE A 78 -5.76 0.17 6.17
CA ILE A 78 -5.36 0.14 4.76
C ILE A 78 -6.09 1.27 4.05
N THR A 79 -5.35 2.22 3.50
CA THR A 79 -5.92 3.36 2.77
C THR A 79 -5.42 3.35 1.33
N ILE A 80 -6.35 3.35 0.37
CA ILE A 80 -6.04 3.32 -1.05
C ILE A 80 -6.65 4.56 -1.71
N PHE A 81 -5.80 5.36 -2.35
CA PHE A 81 -6.23 6.49 -3.15
C PHE A 81 -6.32 6.07 -4.61
N THR A 82 -7.50 6.25 -5.20
CA THR A 82 -7.77 6.04 -6.62
C THR A 82 -8.13 7.38 -7.26
N TYR A 83 -8.02 7.46 -8.60
CA TYR A 83 -8.38 8.70 -9.29
C TYR A 83 -9.91 8.87 -9.40
N ASN A 84 -10.61 7.83 -9.82
CA ASN A 84 -12.06 7.86 -10.07
C ASN A 84 -12.71 6.50 -9.74
N GLU A 85 -14.02 6.40 -9.95
CA GLU A 85 -14.78 5.18 -9.65
C GLU A 85 -14.36 3.99 -10.54
N ASN A 86 -13.94 4.20 -11.79
CA ASN A 86 -13.43 3.11 -12.62
C ASN A 86 -12.15 2.52 -12.04
N SER A 87 -11.19 3.37 -11.65
CA SER A 87 -9.97 2.95 -11.00
C SER A 87 -10.25 2.25 -9.66
N ARG A 88 -11.24 2.73 -8.91
CA ARG A 88 -11.70 2.06 -7.68
C ARG A 88 -12.20 0.65 -7.97
N MET A 89 -13.03 0.48 -9.00
CA MET A 89 -13.53 -0.84 -9.40
C MET A 89 -12.41 -1.79 -9.87
N GLU A 90 -11.40 -1.27 -10.56
CA GLU A 90 -10.22 -2.06 -10.96
C GLU A 90 -9.43 -2.51 -9.74
N ILE A 91 -9.15 -1.62 -8.79
CA ILE A 91 -8.49 -1.96 -7.52
C ILE A 91 -9.28 -3.05 -6.78
N MET A 92 -10.60 -2.91 -6.67
CA MET A 92 -11.45 -3.91 -6.00
C MET A 92 -11.36 -5.30 -6.68
N ARG A 93 -11.32 -5.35 -8.02
CA ARG A 93 -11.13 -6.61 -8.76
C ARG A 93 -9.74 -7.20 -8.49
N THR A 94 -8.71 -6.37 -8.46
CA THR A 94 -7.34 -6.80 -8.16
C THR A 94 -7.23 -7.35 -6.74
N LEU A 95 -7.78 -6.67 -5.75
CA LEU A 95 -7.84 -7.14 -4.37
C LEU A 95 -8.58 -8.48 -4.26
N HIS A 96 -9.72 -8.61 -4.94
CA HIS A 96 -10.48 -9.86 -5.00
C HIS A 96 -9.66 -11.02 -5.57
N LYS A 97 -8.86 -10.77 -6.61
CA LYS A 97 -7.93 -11.74 -7.17
C LYS A 97 -6.80 -12.08 -6.19
N MET A 98 -6.20 -11.08 -5.55
CA MET A 98 -5.09 -11.27 -4.61
C MET A 98 -5.47 -12.11 -3.39
N ASN A 99 -6.67 -11.90 -2.86
CA ASN A 99 -7.15 -12.58 -1.65
C ASN A 99 -7.94 -13.87 -1.92
N GLY A 100 -7.94 -14.35 -3.17
CA GLY A 100 -8.62 -15.60 -3.53
C GLY A 100 -10.14 -15.54 -3.36
N GLY A 101 -10.75 -14.37 -3.56
CA GLY A 101 -12.20 -14.19 -3.46
C GLY A 101 -12.71 -13.81 -2.07
N LYS A 102 -11.83 -13.71 -1.07
CA LYS A 102 -12.20 -13.47 0.34
C LYS A 102 -12.28 -11.98 0.69
N THR A 103 -12.73 -11.12 -0.23
CA THR A 103 -12.76 -9.66 -0.04
C THR A 103 -13.59 -9.21 1.16
N SER A 104 -14.65 -9.94 1.52
CA SER A 104 -15.45 -9.65 2.72
C SER A 104 -14.62 -9.73 4.00
N LEU A 105 -13.71 -10.71 4.10
CA LEU A 105 -12.81 -10.84 5.25
C LEU A 105 -11.80 -9.70 5.31
N LEU A 106 -11.35 -9.15 4.16
CA LEU A 106 -10.49 -7.98 4.14
C LEU A 106 -11.13 -6.79 4.87
N PHE A 107 -12.43 -6.54 4.61
CA PHE A 107 -13.19 -5.48 5.29
C PHE A 107 -13.51 -5.79 6.75
N GLN A 108 -13.73 -7.05 7.09
CA GLN A 108 -14.05 -7.45 8.47
C GLN A 108 -12.83 -7.43 9.38
N ASN A 109 -11.69 -7.82 8.84
CA ASN A 109 -10.45 -7.94 9.60
C ASN A 109 -9.71 -6.61 9.75
N ASN A 110 -9.91 -5.65 8.84
CA ASN A 110 -9.11 -4.44 8.75
C ASN A 110 -9.98 -3.19 8.64
N GLU A 111 -9.40 -2.03 8.91
CA GLU A 111 -9.97 -0.75 8.54
C GLU A 111 -9.54 -0.43 7.09
N LEU A 112 -10.44 -0.68 6.12
CA LEU A 112 -10.15 -0.44 4.71
C LEU A 112 -10.85 0.82 4.23
N ASN A 113 -10.06 1.81 3.80
CA ASN A 113 -10.50 3.06 3.22
C ASN A 113 -10.12 3.11 1.73
N ILE A 114 -11.06 3.45 0.86
CA ILE A 114 -10.78 3.69 -0.57
C ILE A 114 -11.36 5.05 -0.94
N PHE A 115 -10.46 5.99 -1.25
CA PHE A 115 -10.81 7.37 -1.57
C PHE A 115 -10.56 7.69 -3.04
N CYS A 116 -11.54 8.33 -3.70
CA CYS A 116 -11.41 8.79 -5.08
C CYS A 116 -10.96 10.26 -5.11
N THR A 117 -9.71 10.52 -5.50
CA THR A 117 -9.13 11.87 -5.51
C THR A 117 -9.74 12.79 -6.57
N GLY A 118 -10.37 12.24 -7.61
CA GLY A 118 -11.11 13.00 -8.62
C GLY A 118 -12.57 13.32 -8.23
N ASP A 119 -13.04 12.87 -7.06
CA ASP A 119 -14.36 13.24 -6.56
C ASP A 119 -14.28 14.63 -5.91
N SER A 120 -15.00 15.59 -6.49
CA SER A 120 -15.08 16.97 -5.97
C SER A 120 -15.68 17.06 -4.56
N ARG A 121 -16.36 16.02 -4.08
CA ARG A 121 -16.98 15.94 -2.75
C ARG A 121 -16.16 15.10 -1.77
N LEU A 122 -14.95 14.69 -2.13
CA LEU A 122 -14.08 13.90 -1.25
C LEU A 122 -13.91 14.58 0.12
N GLU A 123 -13.70 15.89 0.12
CA GLU A 123 -13.50 16.67 1.35
C GLU A 123 -14.76 16.77 2.23
N GLU A 124 -15.94 16.46 1.69
CA GLU A 124 -17.19 16.40 2.43
C GLU A 124 -17.40 15.03 3.11
N SER A 125 -16.67 14.02 2.67
CA SER A 125 -16.76 12.65 3.21
C SER A 125 -16.33 12.60 4.68
N PRO A 126 -17.19 12.15 5.61
CA PRO A 126 -16.83 12.04 7.02
C PRO A 126 -15.63 11.11 7.27
N SER A 127 -15.53 10.01 6.53
CA SER A 127 -14.43 9.05 6.65
C SER A 127 -13.11 9.65 6.16
N PHE A 128 -13.12 10.41 5.07
CA PHE A 128 -11.93 11.12 4.60
C PHE A 128 -11.50 12.23 5.58
N ARG A 129 -12.44 13.02 6.09
CA ARG A 129 -12.15 14.07 7.08
C ARG A 129 -11.54 13.48 8.34
N LYS A 130 -12.08 12.37 8.84
CA LYS A 130 -11.52 11.67 10.01
C LYS A 130 -10.10 11.22 9.71
N TRP A 131 -9.88 10.48 8.63
CA TRP A 131 -8.55 9.99 8.22
C TRP A 131 -7.55 11.13 8.09
N TYR A 132 -7.93 12.23 7.42
CA TYR A 132 -7.07 13.41 7.22
C TYR A 132 -6.73 14.10 8.55
N SER A 133 -7.71 14.30 9.43
CA SER A 133 -7.51 14.90 10.73
C SER A 133 -6.57 14.08 11.61
N ASP A 134 -6.74 12.76 11.62
CA ASP A 134 -5.87 11.85 12.36
C ASP A 134 -4.41 11.96 11.87
N ARG A 135 -4.21 12.08 10.55
CA ARG A 135 -2.87 12.24 9.94
C ARG A 135 -2.22 13.58 10.30
N ILE A 136 -2.94 14.68 10.21
CA ILE A 136 -2.41 16.00 10.58
C ILE A 136 -2.00 16.02 12.05
N THR A 137 -2.81 15.47 12.93
CA THR A 137 -2.52 15.37 14.36
C THR A 137 -1.25 14.55 14.61
N GLU A 138 -1.09 13.42 13.96
CA GLU A 138 0.09 12.57 14.09
C GLU A 138 1.37 13.26 13.56
N ILE A 139 1.29 13.91 12.40
CA ILE A 139 2.42 14.68 11.86
C ILE A 139 2.84 15.79 12.80
N GLN A 140 1.89 16.50 13.41
CA GLN A 140 2.18 17.54 14.38
C GLN A 140 2.83 16.97 15.63
N ARG A 141 2.35 15.84 16.13
CA ARG A 141 2.91 15.15 17.30
C ARG A 141 4.37 14.75 17.04
N VAL A 142 4.65 14.11 15.90
CA VAL A 142 6.01 13.66 15.53
C VAL A 142 6.96 14.85 15.39
N ARG A 143 6.54 15.93 14.72
CA ARG A 143 7.36 17.14 14.57
C ARG A 143 7.67 17.79 15.90
N THR A 144 6.69 17.86 16.80
CA THR A 144 6.87 18.41 18.14
C THR A 144 7.86 17.56 18.94
N GLN A 145 7.74 16.24 18.89
CA GLN A 145 8.66 15.34 19.57
C GLN A 145 10.10 15.49 19.02
N GLN A 146 10.27 15.51 17.71
CA GLN A 146 11.59 15.72 17.08
C GLN A 146 12.23 17.05 17.53
N PHE A 147 11.44 18.12 17.59
CA PHE A 147 11.92 19.42 18.08
C PHE A 147 12.45 19.35 19.51
N PHE A 148 11.74 18.68 20.43
CA PHE A 148 12.20 18.50 21.80
C PHE A 148 13.43 17.60 21.90
N ASP A 149 13.47 16.52 21.12
CA ASP A 149 14.62 15.60 21.07
C ASP A 149 15.88 16.30 20.56
N ASP A 150 15.73 17.23 19.60
CA ASP A 150 16.85 18.01 19.08
C ASP A 150 17.36 19.05 20.10
N ILE A 151 16.47 19.70 20.85
CA ILE A 151 16.88 20.62 21.94
C ILE A 151 17.61 19.86 23.07
N ALA A 152 17.16 18.65 23.40
CA ALA A 152 17.75 17.86 24.48
C ALA A 152 19.17 17.36 24.18
N LYS A 153 19.65 17.46 22.93
CA LYS A 153 21.02 17.09 22.52
C LYS A 153 22.05 18.18 22.75
N TYR A 154 21.61 19.38 23.09
CA TYR A 154 22.46 20.54 23.39
C TYR A 154 22.46 20.88 24.88
#